data_0b1a4ec06a18f0b6ee181332a669631f
#
_entry.id   0b1a4ec06a18f0b6ee181332a669631f
#
_cell.length_a   1.000
_cell.length_b   1.000
_cell.length_c   1.000
_cell.angle_alpha   90.00
_cell.angle_beta   90.00
_cell.angle_gamma   90.00
#
_symmetry.space_group_name_H-M   'P 1'
#
loop_
_entity.id
_entity.type
_entity.pdbx_description
1 polymer ?
#
loop_
_entity_poly.entity_id
_entity_poly.type
_entity_poly.pdbx_seq_one_letter_code
_entity_poly.pdbx_strand_id
1 'polypeptide(L)'
;MIYVICYDWASTSGNHTGMRYLYEYIQKSNPELYKMYTFNMGRRFLDKGKRGKQISVFFTALKLAMTYKSGDKFILTEYLHRDSYQILFAKIIRFICPKAPIYAMVHLVPEKLERRYSKAQIKKSSRFVTEIVTLGSSLTCYLNNLGIENVYT
;
A
#
# COMPACT_ATOMS: atom_id res chain seq x y z
N MET A 1 -11.20 -9.45 -8.82
CA MET A 1 -9.73 -9.31 -9.02
C MET A 1 -9.08 -8.77 -7.74
N ILE A 2 -7.90 -9.27 -7.38
CA ILE A 2 -7.10 -8.74 -6.26
C ILE A 2 -5.89 -8.02 -6.84
N TYR A 3 -5.82 -6.72 -6.62
CA TYR A 3 -4.71 -5.88 -7.06
C TYR A 3 -3.69 -5.75 -5.92
N VAL A 4 -2.53 -6.34 -6.08
CA VAL A 4 -1.43 -6.27 -5.11
C VAL A 4 -0.50 -5.12 -5.51
N ILE A 5 -0.43 -4.10 -4.67
CA ILE A 5 0.38 -2.90 -4.90
C ILE A 5 1.69 -3.05 -4.15
N CYS A 6 2.75 -3.30 -4.90
CA CYS A 6 4.09 -3.52 -4.37
C CYS A 6 4.94 -2.24 -4.43
N TYR A 7 5.86 -2.12 -3.48
CA TYR A 7 6.93 -1.13 -3.53
C TYR A 7 8.03 -1.61 -4.47
N ASP A 8 8.17 -0.92 -5.57
CA ASP A 8 9.31 -1.11 -6.47
C ASP A 8 9.54 0.17 -7.27
N TRP A 9 10.48 0.98 -6.79
CA TRP A 9 10.95 2.14 -7.52
C TRP A 9 12.21 1.85 -8.34
N ALA A 10 12.97 0.87 -7.90
CA ALA A 10 14.15 0.38 -8.56
C ALA A 10 14.32 -1.08 -8.20
N SER A 11 14.56 -1.92 -9.16
CA SER A 11 14.77 -3.37 -9.06
C SER A 11 15.98 -3.77 -8.18
N THR A 12 16.65 -2.84 -7.55
CA THR A 12 17.98 -3.01 -6.95
C THR A 12 18.05 -3.01 -5.43
N SER A 13 16.96 -2.68 -4.71
CA SER A 13 17.02 -2.73 -3.24
C SER A 13 16.72 -4.14 -2.74
N GLY A 14 17.74 -4.87 -2.35
CA GLY A 14 17.66 -6.26 -1.90
C GLY A 14 16.68 -6.54 -0.75
N ASN A 15 16.27 -5.55 0.01
CA ASN A 15 15.38 -5.71 1.16
C ASN A 15 13.92 -6.04 0.81
N HIS A 16 13.49 -5.79 -0.42
CA HIS A 16 12.11 -6.04 -0.88
C HIS A 16 12.00 -7.18 -1.89
N THR A 17 13.13 -7.76 -2.29
CA THR A 17 13.21 -8.77 -3.34
C THR A 17 12.43 -10.04 -2.98
N GLY A 18 12.52 -10.50 -1.74
CA GLY A 18 11.81 -11.72 -1.29
C GLY A 18 10.30 -11.58 -1.35
N MET A 19 9.76 -10.46 -0.90
CA MET A 19 8.32 -10.19 -0.96
C MET A 19 7.83 -10.05 -2.40
N ARG A 20 8.63 -9.44 -3.25
CA ARG A 20 8.32 -9.35 -4.69
C ARG A 20 8.22 -10.72 -5.33
N TYR A 21 9.19 -11.61 -5.11
CA TYR A 21 9.15 -12.98 -5.64
C TYR A 21 7.94 -13.76 -5.15
N LEU A 22 7.57 -13.61 -3.87
CA LEU A 22 6.37 -14.23 -3.32
C LEU A 22 5.10 -13.77 -4.07
N TYR A 23 4.94 -12.46 -4.28
CA TYR A 23 3.78 -11.93 -4.99
C TYR A 23 3.79 -12.29 -6.48
N GLU A 24 4.95 -12.30 -7.13
CA GLU A 24 5.07 -12.77 -8.52
C GLU A 24 4.70 -14.26 -8.64
N TYR A 25 5.10 -15.08 -7.66
CA TYR A 25 4.71 -16.49 -7.60
C TYR A 25 3.19 -16.66 -7.43
N ILE A 26 2.60 -15.92 -6.50
CA ILE A 26 1.15 -15.93 -6.27
C ILE A 26 0.40 -15.51 -7.55
N GLN A 27 0.85 -14.47 -8.22
CA GLN A 27 0.24 -14.01 -9.47
C GLN A 27 0.35 -15.05 -10.58
N LYS A 28 1.51 -15.70 -10.72
CA LYS A 28 1.71 -16.75 -11.73
C LYS A 28 0.86 -17.99 -11.45
N SER A 29 0.68 -18.34 -10.17
CA SER A 29 -0.13 -19.51 -9.76
C SER A 29 -1.63 -19.28 -9.93
N ASN A 30 -2.10 -18.03 -9.82
CA ASN A 30 -3.51 -17.68 -9.90
C ASN A 30 -3.73 -16.37 -10.69
N PRO A 31 -3.40 -16.32 -12.01
CA PRO A 31 -3.44 -15.11 -12.81
C PRO A 31 -4.85 -14.54 -12.98
N GLU A 32 -5.87 -15.37 -12.85
CA GLU A 32 -7.28 -14.97 -12.91
C GLU A 32 -7.74 -14.21 -11.66
N LEU A 33 -7.04 -14.41 -10.53
CA LEU A 33 -7.42 -13.84 -9.25
C LEU A 33 -6.55 -12.65 -8.86
N TYR A 34 -5.24 -12.72 -9.13
CA TYR A 34 -4.27 -11.73 -8.67
C TYR A 34 -3.62 -10.96 -9.82
N LYS A 35 -3.47 -9.65 -9.63
CA LYS A 35 -2.67 -8.76 -10.47
C LYS A 35 -1.72 -7.92 -9.62
N MET A 36 -0.43 -8.06 -9.90
CA MET A 36 0.59 -7.26 -9.23
C MET A 36 0.83 -5.95 -9.99
N TYR A 37 0.92 -4.87 -9.23
CA TYR A 37 1.26 -3.54 -9.73
C TYR A 37 2.38 -2.91 -8.93
N THR A 38 3.22 -2.18 -9.63
CA THR A 38 4.21 -1.26 -9.05
C THR A 38 3.90 0.17 -9.51
N PHE A 39 4.44 1.18 -8.83
CA PHE A 39 4.23 2.56 -9.21
C PHE A 39 5.12 3.03 -10.39
N ASN A 40 5.30 2.16 -11.39
CA ASN A 40 6.12 2.44 -12.57
C ASN A 40 5.35 3.08 -13.73
N MET A 41 4.05 3.28 -13.57
CA MET A 41 3.25 3.99 -14.54
C MET A 41 3.68 5.46 -14.59
N GLY A 42 3.98 5.96 -15.78
CA GLY A 42 4.62 7.27 -15.89
C GLY A 42 6.11 7.27 -15.57
N ARG A 43 6.82 6.17 -15.87
CA ARG A 43 8.25 5.96 -15.58
C ARG A 43 9.14 7.15 -15.95
N ARG A 44 8.85 7.85 -17.02
CA ARG A 44 9.54 9.08 -17.46
C ARG A 44 9.59 10.19 -16.39
N PHE A 45 8.74 10.12 -15.36
CA PHE A 45 8.71 11.09 -14.28
C PHE A 45 9.48 10.64 -13.03
N LEU A 46 9.90 9.38 -12.96
CA LEU A 46 10.55 8.82 -11.76
C LEU A 46 11.85 9.55 -11.42
N ASP A 47 12.61 9.92 -12.42
CA ASP A 47 13.90 10.62 -12.29
C ASP A 47 13.73 12.07 -11.76
N LYS A 48 12.50 12.60 -11.73
CA LYS A 48 12.18 13.92 -11.17
C LYS A 48 12.00 13.89 -9.64
N GLY A 49 12.59 12.92 -8.96
CA GLY A 49 12.60 12.80 -7.51
C GLY A 49 11.21 12.60 -6.90
N LYS A 50 10.96 13.23 -5.76
CA LYS A 50 9.72 13.07 -4.99
C LYS A 50 8.44 13.42 -5.78
N ARG A 51 8.47 14.51 -6.55
CA ARG A 51 7.32 14.93 -7.38
C ARG A 51 7.02 13.91 -8.48
N GLY A 52 8.05 13.41 -9.14
CA GLY A 52 7.90 12.39 -10.17
C GLY A 52 7.29 11.10 -9.65
N LYS A 53 7.70 10.66 -8.45
CA LYS A 53 7.10 9.51 -7.76
C LYS A 53 5.61 9.73 -7.47
N GLN A 54 5.23 10.91 -6.98
CA GLN A 54 3.83 11.26 -6.74
C GLN A 54 2.98 11.22 -8.01
N ILE A 55 3.51 11.73 -9.12
CA ILE A 55 2.86 11.68 -10.44
C ILE A 55 2.67 10.22 -10.88
N SER A 56 3.69 9.37 -10.72
CA SER A 56 3.60 7.95 -11.06
C SER A 56 2.52 7.22 -10.23
N VAL A 57 2.45 7.51 -8.93
CA VAL A 57 1.38 6.98 -8.05
C VAL A 57 0.00 7.43 -8.52
N PHE A 58 -0.14 8.71 -8.87
CA PHE A 58 -1.40 9.27 -9.34
C PHE A 58 -1.91 8.55 -10.59
N PHE A 59 -1.06 8.39 -11.61
CA PHE A 59 -1.46 7.68 -12.84
C PHE A 59 -1.77 6.20 -12.60
N THR A 60 -1.02 5.53 -11.71
CA THR A 60 -1.32 4.14 -11.35
C THR A 60 -2.67 4.03 -10.66
N ALA A 61 -2.93 4.90 -9.68
CA ALA A 61 -4.19 4.91 -8.96
C ALA A 61 -5.38 5.24 -9.88
N LEU A 62 -5.22 6.25 -10.74
CA LEU A 62 -6.26 6.63 -11.70
C LEU A 62 -6.62 5.48 -12.65
N LYS A 63 -5.60 4.83 -13.24
CA LYS A 63 -5.81 3.67 -14.10
C LYS A 63 -6.58 2.57 -13.39
N LEU A 64 -6.18 2.23 -12.16
CA LEU A 64 -6.83 1.16 -11.41
C LEU A 64 -8.24 1.54 -10.95
N ALA A 65 -8.45 2.81 -10.59
CA ALA A 65 -9.79 3.31 -10.27
C ALA A 65 -10.74 3.24 -11.47
N MET A 66 -10.27 3.56 -12.68
CA MET A 66 -11.07 3.48 -13.92
C MET A 66 -11.40 2.04 -14.32
N THR A 67 -10.59 1.08 -13.94
CA THR A 67 -10.80 -0.35 -14.24
C THR A 67 -11.44 -1.13 -13.09
N TYR A 68 -11.68 -0.48 -11.96
CA TYR A 68 -12.27 -1.08 -10.77
C TYR A 68 -13.67 -1.61 -11.04
N LYS A 69 -13.93 -2.83 -10.60
CA LYS A 69 -15.25 -3.47 -10.63
C LYS A 69 -15.69 -3.82 -9.21
N SER A 70 -17.00 -3.87 -8.99
CA SER A 70 -17.54 -4.34 -7.70
C SER A 70 -17.02 -5.75 -7.40
N GLY A 71 -16.47 -5.94 -6.20
CA GLY A 71 -15.82 -7.18 -5.79
C GLY A 71 -14.28 -7.18 -5.94
N ASP A 72 -13.70 -6.22 -6.67
CA ASP A 72 -12.25 -6.07 -6.71
C ASP A 72 -11.72 -5.58 -5.35
N LYS A 73 -10.48 -5.97 -5.02
CA LYS A 73 -9.80 -5.64 -3.76
C LYS A 73 -8.41 -5.10 -4.03
N PHE A 74 -7.93 -4.22 -3.15
CA PHE A 74 -6.56 -3.70 -3.18
C PHE A 74 -5.80 -4.19 -1.96
N ILE A 75 -4.58 -4.72 -2.15
CA ILE A 75 -3.65 -5.08 -1.09
C ILE A 75 -2.43 -4.17 -1.21
N LEU A 76 -2.15 -3.40 -0.18
CA LEU A 76 -1.01 -2.51 -0.07
C LEU A 76 0.05 -3.18 0.79
N THR A 77 1.19 -3.53 0.20
CA THR A 77 2.19 -4.38 0.86
C THR A 77 3.15 -3.64 1.79
N GLU A 78 3.27 -2.32 1.65
CA GLU A 78 4.21 -1.46 2.38
C GLU A 78 3.52 -0.21 2.92
N TYR A 79 2.38 -0.39 3.54
CA TYR A 79 1.62 0.72 4.10
C TYR A 79 2.34 1.35 5.28
N LEU A 80 2.18 2.66 5.46
CA LEU A 80 2.91 3.46 6.46
C LEU A 80 4.44 3.46 6.27
N HIS A 81 4.95 2.95 5.15
CA HIS A 81 6.34 3.17 4.78
C HIS A 81 6.45 4.48 3.98
N ARG A 82 7.27 5.43 4.46
CA ARG A 82 7.32 6.81 3.93
C ARG A 82 7.57 6.87 2.42
N ASP A 83 8.48 6.05 1.95
CA ASP A 83 8.94 6.08 0.55
C ASP A 83 8.09 5.20 -0.37
N SER A 84 7.14 4.42 0.18
CA SER A 84 6.25 3.57 -0.62
C SER A 84 5.16 4.36 -1.33
N TYR A 85 4.82 5.55 -0.82
CA TYR A 85 3.71 6.38 -1.30
C TYR A 85 2.34 5.68 -1.32
N GLN A 86 2.20 4.55 -0.65
CA GLN A 86 0.95 3.79 -0.64
C GLN A 86 -0.18 4.51 0.12
N ILE A 87 0.15 5.40 1.05
CA ILE A 87 -0.84 6.28 1.69
C ILE A 87 -1.49 7.20 0.63
N LEU A 88 -0.68 7.78 -0.27
CA LEU A 88 -1.18 8.62 -1.36
C LEU A 88 -2.07 7.82 -2.31
N PHE A 89 -1.65 6.61 -2.67
CA PHE A 89 -2.44 5.69 -3.48
C PHE A 89 -3.80 5.39 -2.82
N ALA A 90 -3.80 4.97 -1.55
CA ALA A 90 -5.02 4.68 -0.81
C ALA A 90 -5.97 5.87 -0.74
N LYS A 91 -5.43 7.08 -0.50
CA LYS A 91 -6.20 8.33 -0.50
C LYS A 91 -6.89 8.58 -1.84
N ILE A 92 -6.18 8.39 -2.96
CA ILE A 92 -6.74 8.59 -4.30
C ILE A 92 -7.82 7.55 -4.60
N ILE A 93 -7.54 6.27 -4.35
CA ILE A 93 -8.54 5.20 -4.55
C ILE A 93 -9.77 5.45 -3.68
N ARG A 94 -9.60 5.81 -2.41
CA ARG A 94 -10.72 6.08 -1.50
C ARG A 94 -11.56 7.27 -1.95
N PHE A 95 -10.95 8.28 -2.57
CA PHE A 95 -11.65 9.43 -3.12
C PHE A 95 -12.48 9.08 -4.36
N ILE A 96 -11.92 8.29 -5.30
CA ILE A 96 -12.57 7.94 -6.57
C ILE A 96 -13.53 6.76 -6.40
N CYS A 97 -13.14 5.76 -5.61
CA CYS A 97 -13.87 4.52 -5.35
C CYS A 97 -14.10 4.35 -3.84
N PRO A 98 -15.01 5.11 -3.22
CA PRO A 98 -15.15 5.17 -1.75
C PRO A 98 -15.51 3.83 -1.10
N LYS A 99 -16.12 2.91 -1.84
CA LYS A 99 -16.50 1.57 -1.34
C LYS A 99 -15.48 0.48 -1.65
N ALA A 100 -14.37 0.79 -2.32
CA ALA A 100 -13.37 -0.21 -2.68
C ALA A 100 -12.69 -0.77 -1.41
N PRO A 101 -12.63 -2.10 -1.23
CA PRO A 101 -11.90 -2.72 -0.13
C PRO A 101 -10.40 -2.52 -0.33
N ILE A 102 -9.74 -1.93 0.67
CA ILE A 102 -8.29 -1.66 0.68
C ILE A 102 -7.72 -2.30 1.95
N TYR A 103 -6.89 -3.32 1.78
CA TYR A 103 -6.17 -4.02 2.85
C TYR A 103 -4.73 -3.54 2.87
N ALA A 104 -4.24 -3.15 4.03
CA ALA A 104 -2.92 -2.55 4.17
C ALA A 104 -2.03 -3.40 5.08
N MET A 105 -0.88 -3.82 4.59
CA MET A 105 0.12 -4.52 5.39
C MET A 105 1.14 -3.50 5.96
N VAL A 106 1.41 -3.60 7.26
CA VAL A 106 2.37 -2.74 7.96
C VAL A 106 3.46 -3.62 8.59
N HIS A 107 4.70 -3.43 8.15
CA HIS A 107 5.86 -4.22 8.55
C HIS A 107 6.78 -3.48 9.54
N LEU A 108 6.39 -2.29 10.00
CA LEU A 108 7.22 -1.47 10.88
C LEU A 108 6.96 -1.83 12.35
N VAL A 109 8.00 -1.75 13.16
CA VAL A 109 7.83 -1.78 14.62
C VAL A 109 7.34 -0.41 15.12
N PRO A 110 6.63 -0.34 16.28
CA PRO A 110 6.05 0.90 16.80
C PRO A 110 7.03 2.08 16.85
N GLU A 111 8.25 1.83 17.33
CA GLU A 111 9.30 2.86 17.50
C GLU A 111 9.73 3.48 16.15
N LYS A 112 9.82 2.66 15.11
CA LYS A 112 10.12 3.15 13.75
C LYS A 112 8.96 3.92 13.16
N LEU A 113 7.74 3.53 13.50
CA LEU A 113 6.54 4.21 13.04
C LEU A 113 6.42 5.60 13.67
N GLU A 114 6.63 5.72 15.00
CA GLU A 114 6.62 6.99 15.73
C GLU A 114 7.70 7.99 15.29
N ARG A 115 8.86 7.49 14.88
CA ARG A 115 9.93 8.35 14.31
C ARG A 115 9.56 8.95 12.96
N ARG A 116 8.61 8.35 12.24
CA ARG A 116 8.24 8.74 10.87
C ARG A 116 6.95 9.53 10.79
N TYR A 117 6.02 9.26 11.69
CA TYR A 117 4.66 9.81 11.67
C TYR A 117 4.23 10.21 13.08
N SER A 118 3.52 11.32 13.18
CA SER A 118 2.80 11.64 14.41
C SER A 118 1.58 10.70 14.58
N LYS A 119 1.13 10.53 15.81
CA LYS A 119 -0.08 9.74 16.13
C LYS A 119 -1.30 10.20 15.32
N ALA A 120 -1.45 11.51 15.13
CA ALA A 120 -2.52 12.09 14.32
C ALA A 120 -2.41 11.71 12.83
N GLN A 121 -1.18 11.66 12.28
CA GLN A 121 -0.95 11.23 10.89
C GLN A 121 -1.26 9.74 10.71
N ILE A 122 -0.89 8.89 11.67
CA ILE A 122 -1.20 7.45 11.65
C ILE A 122 -2.73 7.26 11.65
N LYS A 123 -3.45 7.90 12.59
CA LYS A 123 -4.92 7.86 12.64
C LYS A 123 -5.59 8.38 11.36
N LYS A 124 -5.08 9.46 10.79
CA LYS A 124 -5.60 10.00 9.53
C LYS A 124 -5.40 9.02 8.39
N SER A 125 -4.23 8.38 8.33
CA SER A 125 -3.92 7.44 7.26
C SER A 125 -4.74 6.16 7.37
N SER A 126 -5.03 5.66 8.59
CA SER A 126 -5.85 4.45 8.78
C SER A 126 -7.26 4.57 8.22
N ARG A 127 -7.79 5.79 8.09
CA ARG A 127 -9.13 6.03 7.51
C ARG A 127 -9.23 5.79 6.01
N PHE A 128 -8.10 5.69 5.30
CA PHE A 128 -8.10 5.44 3.85
C PHE A 128 -8.15 3.96 3.51
N VAL A 129 -7.98 3.08 4.49
CA VAL A 129 -7.97 1.63 4.30
C VAL A 129 -9.14 0.97 5.02
N THR A 130 -9.52 -0.20 4.57
CA THR A 130 -10.60 -0.99 5.17
C THR A 130 -10.07 -1.72 6.39
N GLU A 131 -8.91 -2.35 6.26
CA GLU A 131 -8.26 -3.12 7.32
C GLU A 131 -6.73 -2.95 7.26
N ILE A 132 -6.10 -3.04 8.41
CA ILE A 132 -4.65 -3.04 8.56
C ILE A 132 -4.22 -4.40 9.09
N VAL A 133 -3.31 -5.06 8.37
CA VAL A 133 -2.68 -6.32 8.78
C VAL A 133 -1.26 -6.02 9.24
N THR A 134 -0.91 -6.46 10.44
CA THR A 134 0.43 -6.30 11.00
C THR A 134 1.15 -7.65 11.09
N LEU A 135 2.48 -7.63 11.14
CA LEU A 135 3.29 -8.86 11.30
C LEU A 135 3.50 -9.28 12.76
N GLY A 136 2.93 -8.55 13.72
CA GLY A 136 3.15 -8.88 15.11
C GLY A 136 2.24 -8.15 16.08
N SER A 137 1.92 -8.82 17.19
CA SER A 137 0.99 -8.36 18.22
C SER A 137 1.38 -7.01 18.85
N SER A 138 2.67 -6.71 18.97
CA SER A 138 3.12 -5.43 19.53
C SER A 138 2.66 -4.24 18.70
N LEU A 139 2.72 -4.33 17.37
CA LEU A 139 2.24 -3.28 16.49
C LEU A 139 0.71 -3.22 16.47
N THR A 140 0.02 -4.37 16.49
CA THR A 140 -1.44 -4.43 16.62
C THR A 140 -1.88 -3.72 17.90
N CYS A 141 -1.28 -4.05 19.03
CA CYS A 141 -1.58 -3.43 20.32
C CYS A 141 -1.33 -1.91 20.28
N TYR A 142 -0.21 -1.48 19.72
CA TYR A 142 0.11 -0.06 19.56
C TYR A 142 -0.95 0.69 18.74
N LEU A 143 -1.37 0.15 17.59
CA LEU A 143 -2.37 0.79 16.74
C LEU A 143 -3.75 0.80 17.39
N ASN A 144 -4.13 -0.27 18.09
CA ASN A 144 -5.37 -0.32 18.87
C ASN A 144 -5.38 0.72 19.99
N ASN A 145 -4.25 0.92 20.68
CA ASN A 145 -4.11 1.97 21.70
C ASN A 145 -4.20 3.39 21.13
N LEU A 146 -3.98 3.55 19.84
CA LEU A 146 -4.29 4.81 19.15
C LEU A 146 -5.78 4.95 18.79
N GLY A 147 -6.62 3.95 19.09
CA GLY A 147 -8.04 3.94 18.74
C GLY A 147 -8.28 3.63 17.26
N ILE A 148 -7.46 2.77 16.67
CA ILE A 148 -7.63 2.21 15.32
C ILE A 148 -8.14 0.78 15.52
N GLU A 149 -9.42 0.54 15.24
CA GLU A 149 -10.09 -0.73 15.59
C GLU A 149 -9.97 -1.80 14.51
N ASN A 150 -9.75 -1.42 13.27
CA ASN A 150 -9.67 -2.31 12.10
C ASN A 150 -8.25 -2.87 11.88
N VAL A 151 -7.61 -3.35 12.95
CA VAL A 151 -6.23 -3.87 12.93
C VAL A 151 -6.20 -5.34 13.34
N TYR A 152 -5.51 -6.15 12.57
CA TYR A 152 -5.37 -7.60 12.74
C TYR A 152 -3.89 -8.01 12.68
N THR A 153 -3.56 -9.13 13.33
CA THR A 153 -2.23 -9.75 13.27
C THR A 153 -2.25 -10.91 12.30
#